data_543873f3690beef059a53f42136e90a7
#
_entry.id   543873f3690beef059a53f42136e90a7
#
_cell.length_a   1.000
_cell.length_b   1.000
_cell.length_c   1.000
_cell.angle_alpha   90.00
_cell.angle_beta   90.00
_cell.angle_gamma   90.00
#
_symmetry.space_group_name_H-M   'P 1'
#
loop_
_entity.id
_entity.type
_entity.pdbx_description
1 polymer ?
#
loop_
_entity_poly.entity_id
_entity_poly.type
_entity_poly.pdbx_seq_one_letter_code
_entity_poly.pdbx_strand_id
1 'polypeptide(L)'
;MGTISKNFSYSEFEASPTAKKYGITNVISTFEVRDAVRELTLIVLQPLRDAWGEPLKINSGYRCPKLNAHPAIGGAPTSQHIKGEAADIHADHPCKLAQLAYDLGLPYDQMIIYPTFVHFSHKKGGPQRGQVLYNKSYKGRRVVQDPKRRKG
;
A
#
# COMPACT_ATOMS: atom_id res chain seq x y z
N MET A 1 -0.01 -13.86 14.69
CA MET A 1 1.04 -13.52 13.81
C MET A 1 1.81 -12.36 14.33
N GLY A 2 3.02 -12.30 14.02
CA GLY A 2 3.90 -11.41 14.70
C GLY A 2 4.20 -10.12 13.97
N THR A 3 5.26 -9.52 14.45
CA THR A 3 5.86 -8.33 13.90
C THR A 3 6.52 -8.65 12.56
N ILE A 4 6.38 -7.76 11.58
CA ILE A 4 7.09 -7.89 10.30
C ILE A 4 8.42 -7.16 10.40
N SER A 5 8.38 -5.93 10.91
CA SER A 5 9.54 -5.07 11.05
C SER A 5 9.33 -4.17 12.27
N LYS A 6 10.25 -3.24 12.52
CA LYS A 6 10.22 -2.39 13.69
C LYS A 6 8.87 -1.70 13.93
N ASN A 7 8.22 -1.21 12.86
CA ASN A 7 7.00 -0.40 12.99
C ASN A 7 5.76 -1.04 12.35
N PHE A 8 5.85 -2.25 11.83
CA PHE A 8 4.74 -2.89 11.12
C PHE A 8 4.52 -4.33 11.56
N SER A 9 3.24 -4.72 11.63
CA SER A 9 2.83 -6.07 12.00
C SER A 9 1.83 -6.62 10.99
N TYR A 10 1.70 -7.94 10.94
CA TYR A 10 0.72 -8.59 10.06
C TYR A 10 -0.71 -8.21 10.44
N SER A 11 -0.99 -8.03 11.72
CA SER A 11 -2.33 -7.66 12.17
C SER A 11 -2.78 -6.31 11.62
N GLU A 12 -1.85 -5.38 11.41
CA GLU A 12 -2.18 -4.09 10.78
C GLU A 12 -2.64 -4.25 9.35
N PHE A 13 -2.09 -5.24 8.64
CA PHE A 13 -2.49 -5.53 7.27
C PHE A 13 -3.85 -6.24 7.20
N GLU A 14 -4.19 -7.00 8.24
CA GLU A 14 -5.47 -7.74 8.30
C GLU A 14 -6.61 -6.89 8.82
N ALA A 15 -6.32 -5.81 9.54
CA ALA A 15 -7.34 -4.97 10.16
C ALA A 15 -8.23 -4.32 9.10
N SER A 16 -9.54 -4.43 9.28
CA SER A 16 -10.50 -3.84 8.38
C SER A 16 -11.81 -3.55 9.12
N PRO A 17 -12.17 -2.27 9.27
CA PRO A 17 -13.46 -1.92 9.87
C PRO A 17 -14.64 -2.51 9.09
N THR A 18 -14.53 -2.58 7.76
CA THR A 18 -15.57 -3.16 6.90
C THR A 18 -15.73 -4.65 7.16
N ALA A 19 -14.61 -5.38 7.26
CA ALA A 19 -14.67 -6.82 7.55
C ALA A 19 -15.35 -7.05 8.91
N LYS A 20 -14.97 -6.25 9.90
CA LYS A 20 -15.56 -6.36 11.24
C LYS A 20 -17.05 -6.07 11.21
N LYS A 21 -17.47 -5.03 10.51
CA LYS A 21 -18.88 -4.63 10.39
C LYS A 21 -19.74 -5.71 9.78
N TYR A 22 -19.23 -6.39 8.76
CA TYR A 22 -20.00 -7.38 7.99
C TYR A 22 -19.64 -8.83 8.34
N GLY A 23 -18.89 -9.04 9.43
CA GLY A 23 -18.57 -10.39 9.89
C GLY A 23 -17.70 -11.20 8.94
N ILE A 24 -16.83 -10.53 8.19
CA ILE A 24 -15.94 -11.19 7.25
C ILE A 24 -14.60 -11.48 7.94
N THR A 25 -14.15 -12.74 7.88
CA THR A 25 -12.84 -13.10 8.40
C THR A 25 -11.78 -12.69 7.39
N ASN A 26 -10.95 -11.72 7.76
CA ASN A 26 -9.89 -11.20 6.89
C ASN A 26 -8.53 -11.54 7.46
N VAL A 27 -8.06 -12.73 7.18
CA VAL A 27 -6.82 -13.28 7.73
C VAL A 27 -5.92 -13.77 6.61
N ILE A 28 -4.63 -13.44 6.70
CA ILE A 28 -3.62 -13.94 5.76
C ILE A 28 -3.45 -15.43 6.03
N SER A 29 -3.78 -16.26 5.03
CA SER A 29 -3.83 -17.71 5.20
C SER A 29 -2.84 -18.49 4.33
N THR A 30 -2.09 -17.83 3.47
CA THR A 30 -1.12 -18.48 2.58
C THR A 30 0.27 -17.87 2.74
N PHE A 31 1.29 -18.69 2.45
CA PHE A 31 2.68 -18.20 2.47
C PHE A 31 2.92 -17.15 1.40
N GLU A 32 2.30 -17.31 0.24
CA GLU A 32 2.48 -16.38 -0.88
C GLU A 32 2.04 -14.98 -0.49
N VAL A 33 0.87 -14.84 0.14
CA VAL A 33 0.37 -13.55 0.59
C VAL A 33 1.22 -13.02 1.74
N ARG A 34 1.58 -13.88 2.69
CA ARG A 34 2.41 -13.49 3.81
C ARG A 34 3.76 -12.95 3.35
N ASP A 35 4.39 -13.63 2.41
CA ASP A 35 5.68 -13.21 1.87
C ASP A 35 5.56 -11.90 1.09
N ALA A 36 4.46 -11.72 0.36
CA ALA A 36 4.21 -10.47 -0.37
C ALA A 36 4.08 -9.29 0.60
N VAL A 37 3.30 -9.45 1.66
CA VAL A 37 3.15 -8.44 2.71
C VAL A 37 4.50 -8.12 3.34
N ARG A 38 5.28 -9.15 3.65
CA ARG A 38 6.60 -8.97 4.24
C ARG A 38 7.53 -8.21 3.30
N GLU A 39 7.54 -8.58 2.03
CA GLU A 39 8.40 -7.92 1.04
C GLU A 39 8.02 -6.45 0.86
N LEU A 40 6.74 -6.15 0.71
CA LEU A 40 6.25 -4.76 0.62
C LEU A 40 6.70 -3.96 1.85
N THR A 41 6.56 -4.54 3.02
CA THR A 41 6.91 -3.86 4.27
C THR A 41 8.40 -3.59 4.38
N LEU A 42 9.23 -4.62 4.18
CA LEU A 42 10.67 -4.48 4.36
C LEU A 42 11.32 -3.61 3.29
N ILE A 43 10.81 -3.64 2.09
CA ILE A 43 11.44 -2.97 0.94
C ILE A 43 10.87 -1.56 0.73
N VAL A 44 9.60 -1.34 0.99
CA VAL A 44 8.96 -0.04 0.73
C VAL A 44 8.53 0.66 2.02
N LEU A 45 7.68 0.04 2.83
CA LEU A 45 7.02 0.75 3.92
C LEU A 45 7.93 1.09 5.08
N GLN A 46 8.80 0.17 5.50
CA GLN A 46 9.70 0.45 6.62
C GLN A 46 10.75 1.50 6.26
N PRO A 47 11.42 1.45 5.10
CA PRO A 47 12.32 2.54 4.69
C PRO A 47 11.60 3.89 4.60
N LEU A 48 10.37 3.88 4.10
CA LEU A 48 9.57 5.10 4.02
C LEU A 48 9.26 5.64 5.42
N ARG A 49 8.85 4.76 6.33
CA ARG A 49 8.57 5.12 7.72
C ARG A 49 9.80 5.72 8.41
N ASP A 50 10.96 5.13 8.19
CA ASP A 50 12.20 5.60 8.80
C ASP A 50 12.54 7.01 8.32
N ALA A 51 12.40 7.27 7.04
CA ALA A 51 12.68 8.59 6.47
C ALA A 51 11.60 9.62 6.82
N TRP A 52 10.34 9.18 6.91
CA TRP A 52 9.22 10.06 7.24
C TRP A 52 9.29 10.58 8.68
N GLY A 53 9.78 9.74 9.59
CA GLY A 53 10.01 10.13 10.98
C GLY A 53 8.79 10.15 11.87
N GLU A 54 7.62 9.77 11.36
CA GLU A 54 6.36 9.74 12.10
C GLU A 54 5.61 8.44 11.78
N PRO A 55 4.68 8.02 12.65
CA PRO A 55 3.89 6.81 12.39
C PRO A 55 3.16 6.87 11.06
N LEU A 56 3.12 5.75 10.37
CA LEU A 56 2.33 5.57 9.15
C LEU A 56 1.21 4.58 9.46
N LYS A 57 -0.03 5.02 9.25
CA LYS A 57 -1.20 4.21 9.52
C LYS A 57 -1.67 3.52 8.25
N ILE A 58 -1.83 2.21 8.32
CA ILE A 58 -2.40 1.42 7.23
C ILE A 58 -3.92 1.48 7.35
N ASN A 59 -4.57 2.08 6.36
CA ASN A 59 -6.03 2.13 6.28
C ASN A 59 -6.60 0.83 5.74
N SER A 60 -5.90 0.22 4.78
CA SER A 60 -6.29 -1.03 4.15
C SER A 60 -5.03 -1.72 3.65
N GLY A 61 -4.78 -2.93 4.12
CA GLY A 61 -3.66 -3.74 3.65
C GLY A 61 -4.17 -4.94 2.89
N TYR A 62 -4.02 -6.14 3.45
CA TYR A 62 -4.54 -7.34 2.83
C TYR A 62 -6.08 -7.34 2.84
N ARG A 63 -6.66 -7.75 1.73
CA ARG A 63 -8.11 -8.01 1.62
C ARG A 63 -8.32 -9.41 1.07
N CYS A 64 -9.02 -10.26 1.83
CA CYS A 64 -9.41 -11.55 1.30
C CYS A 64 -10.39 -11.33 0.13
N PRO A 65 -10.54 -12.32 -0.79
CA PRO A 65 -11.42 -12.14 -1.95
C PRO A 65 -12.84 -11.73 -1.59
N LYS A 66 -13.40 -12.31 -0.54
CA LYS A 66 -14.77 -11.99 -0.09
C LYS A 66 -14.89 -10.53 0.34
N LEU A 67 -13.92 -10.04 1.11
CA LEU A 67 -13.91 -8.64 1.55
C LEU A 67 -13.75 -7.70 0.35
N ASN A 68 -12.80 -8.02 -0.53
CA ASN A 68 -12.52 -7.19 -1.70
C ASN A 68 -13.74 -7.06 -2.61
N ALA A 69 -14.50 -8.14 -2.77
CA ALA A 69 -15.69 -8.18 -3.62
C ALA A 69 -16.93 -7.56 -2.96
N HIS A 70 -16.91 -7.34 -1.65
CA HIS A 70 -18.05 -6.76 -0.93
C HIS A 70 -18.38 -5.37 -1.49
N PRO A 71 -19.68 -5.04 -1.70
CA PRO A 71 -20.07 -3.74 -2.25
C PRO A 71 -19.51 -2.53 -1.50
N ALA A 72 -19.30 -2.65 -0.18
CA ALA A 72 -18.72 -1.56 0.61
C ALA A 72 -17.27 -1.26 0.23
N ILE A 73 -16.56 -2.22 -0.36
CA ILE A 73 -15.18 -2.06 -0.84
C ILE A 73 -15.18 -1.83 -2.35
N GLY A 74 -15.88 -2.71 -3.10
CA GLY A 74 -15.94 -2.61 -4.55
C GLY A 74 -14.59 -2.74 -5.24
N GLY A 75 -13.70 -3.57 -4.70
CA GLY A 75 -12.37 -3.75 -5.25
C GLY A 75 -12.35 -4.54 -6.55
N ALA A 76 -11.37 -4.27 -7.40
CA ALA A 76 -11.18 -5.02 -8.63
C ALA A 76 -10.77 -6.46 -8.31
N PRO A 77 -11.26 -7.45 -9.07
CA PRO A 77 -10.87 -8.85 -8.84
C PRO A 77 -9.36 -9.11 -8.95
N THR A 78 -8.65 -8.22 -9.65
CA THR A 78 -7.20 -8.29 -9.85
C THR A 78 -6.42 -7.39 -8.89
N SER A 79 -7.06 -6.86 -7.85
CA SER A 79 -6.44 -5.94 -6.91
C SER A 79 -5.21 -6.56 -6.24
N GLN A 80 -4.14 -5.77 -6.15
CA GLN A 80 -2.94 -6.19 -5.44
C GLN A 80 -3.16 -6.34 -3.93
N HIS A 81 -4.23 -5.74 -3.38
CA HIS A 81 -4.61 -5.97 -1.97
C HIS A 81 -4.91 -7.44 -1.69
N ILE A 82 -5.50 -8.15 -2.65
CA ILE A 82 -5.80 -9.59 -2.49
C ILE A 82 -4.51 -10.40 -2.42
N LYS A 83 -3.47 -9.95 -3.10
CA LYS A 83 -2.19 -10.66 -3.18
C LYS A 83 -1.24 -10.30 -2.04
N GLY A 84 -1.64 -9.38 -1.17
CA GLY A 84 -0.74 -8.88 -0.12
C GLY A 84 0.32 -7.93 -0.65
N GLU A 85 0.13 -7.39 -1.84
CA GLU A 85 1.11 -6.54 -2.53
C GLU A 85 0.78 -5.06 -2.43
N ALA A 86 -0.22 -4.67 -1.65
CA ALA A 86 -0.63 -3.27 -1.57
C ALA A 86 -1.03 -2.87 -0.16
N ALA A 87 -0.81 -1.59 0.14
CA ALA A 87 -1.27 -0.96 1.37
C ALA A 87 -1.66 0.48 1.08
N ASP A 88 -2.79 0.90 1.64
CA ASP A 88 -3.23 2.29 1.60
C ASP A 88 -2.79 2.96 2.90
N ILE A 89 -1.95 3.96 2.79
CA ILE A 89 -1.36 4.66 3.93
C ILE A 89 -2.02 6.01 4.10
N HIS A 90 -2.62 6.25 5.27
CA HIS A 90 -3.23 7.55 5.59
C HIS A 90 -2.20 8.66 5.47
N ALA A 91 -2.61 9.79 4.90
CA ALA A 91 -1.75 10.96 4.79
C ALA A 91 -2.59 12.23 4.72
N ASP A 92 -2.28 13.19 5.59
CA ASP A 92 -2.90 14.52 5.56
C ASP A 92 -2.39 15.32 4.35
N HIS A 93 -1.16 15.05 3.94
CA HIS A 93 -0.52 15.66 2.77
C HIS A 93 0.01 14.56 1.87
N PRO A 94 -0.88 13.89 1.10
CA PRO A 94 -0.50 12.71 0.33
C PRO A 94 0.65 12.92 -0.65
N CYS A 95 0.69 14.07 -1.32
CA CYS A 95 1.78 14.36 -2.26
C CYS A 95 3.14 14.42 -1.56
N LYS A 96 3.16 14.94 -0.33
CA LYS A 96 4.41 15.02 0.44
C LYS A 96 4.97 13.64 0.75
N LEU A 97 4.10 12.73 1.16
CA LEU A 97 4.49 11.34 1.44
C LEU A 97 4.95 10.64 0.16
N ALA A 98 4.18 10.78 -0.91
CA ALA A 98 4.52 10.18 -2.21
C ALA A 98 5.83 10.74 -2.76
N GLN A 99 6.05 12.06 -2.62
CA GLN A 99 7.29 12.68 -3.06
C GLN A 99 8.50 12.10 -2.34
N LEU A 100 8.37 11.88 -1.02
CA LEU A 100 9.45 11.28 -0.25
C LEU A 100 9.78 9.87 -0.76
N ALA A 101 8.76 9.05 -1.00
CA ALA A 101 8.96 7.70 -1.53
C ALA A 101 9.65 7.74 -2.89
N TYR A 102 9.24 8.67 -3.74
CA TYR A 102 9.85 8.85 -5.05
C TYR A 102 11.32 9.28 -4.91
N ASP A 103 11.58 10.29 -4.09
CA ASP A 103 12.94 10.83 -3.90
C ASP A 103 13.90 9.80 -3.32
N LEU A 104 13.40 8.92 -2.45
CA LEU A 104 14.20 7.82 -1.89
C LEU A 104 14.49 6.72 -2.90
N GLY A 105 13.84 6.74 -4.06
CA GLY A 105 14.01 5.70 -5.06
C GLY A 105 13.48 4.35 -4.62
N LEU A 106 12.44 4.32 -3.78
CA LEU A 106 11.88 3.05 -3.31
C LEU A 106 11.28 2.26 -4.46
N PRO A 107 11.44 0.93 -4.46
CA PRO A 107 10.99 0.10 -5.57
C PRO A 107 9.49 -0.26 -5.47
N TYR A 108 8.64 0.75 -5.50
CA TYR A 108 7.19 0.50 -5.56
C TYR A 108 6.79 0.11 -6.98
N ASP A 109 5.72 -0.67 -7.08
CA ASP A 109 5.14 -0.99 -8.37
C ASP A 109 4.27 0.18 -8.84
N GLN A 110 3.36 0.62 -7.96
CA GLN A 110 2.55 1.81 -8.20
C GLN A 110 2.40 2.62 -6.93
N MET A 111 2.38 3.95 -7.07
CA MET A 111 1.84 4.85 -6.07
C MET A 111 0.62 5.51 -6.69
N ILE A 112 -0.52 5.44 -6.01
CA ILE A 112 -1.72 6.13 -6.45
C ILE A 112 -2.10 7.13 -5.38
N ILE A 113 -2.13 8.41 -5.75
CA ILE A 113 -2.35 9.48 -4.79
C ILE A 113 -3.84 9.81 -4.74
N TYR A 114 -4.42 9.65 -3.54
CA TYR A 114 -5.80 9.97 -3.23
C TYR A 114 -5.86 11.21 -2.36
N PRO A 115 -7.03 11.82 -2.18
CA PRO A 115 -7.13 13.03 -1.33
C PRO A 115 -6.67 12.86 0.11
N THR A 116 -6.80 11.68 0.69
CA THR A 116 -6.50 11.45 2.12
C THR A 116 -5.55 10.30 2.39
N PHE A 117 -5.01 9.68 1.34
CA PHE A 117 -4.07 8.57 1.51
C PHE A 117 -3.28 8.33 0.23
N VAL A 118 -2.24 7.50 0.34
CA VAL A 118 -1.47 7.05 -0.82
C VAL A 118 -1.54 5.53 -0.86
N HIS A 119 -1.88 4.99 -2.02
CA HIS A 119 -1.83 3.57 -2.28
C HIS A 119 -0.43 3.21 -2.74
N PHE A 120 0.24 2.34 -2.00
CA PHE A 120 1.54 1.81 -2.37
C PHE A 120 1.42 0.35 -2.73
N SER A 121 2.04 -0.06 -3.82
CA SER A 121 2.13 -1.48 -4.15
C SER A 121 3.56 -1.87 -4.47
N HIS A 122 3.85 -3.17 -4.31
CA HIS A 122 5.13 -3.75 -4.62
C HIS A 122 4.87 -5.18 -5.07
N LYS A 123 5.26 -5.48 -6.29
CA LYS A 123 5.01 -6.79 -6.88
C LYS A 123 6.04 -7.79 -6.35
N LYS A 124 5.57 -8.82 -5.68
CA LYS A 124 6.45 -9.84 -5.13
C LYS A 124 7.30 -10.44 -6.25
N GLY A 125 8.62 -10.40 -6.05
CA GLY A 125 9.55 -10.91 -7.03
C GLY A 125 9.78 -10.01 -8.24
N GLY A 126 9.12 -8.84 -8.29
CA GLY A 126 9.30 -7.89 -9.39
C GLY A 126 8.94 -8.43 -10.76
N PRO A 127 9.21 -7.68 -11.83
CA PRO A 127 9.73 -6.31 -11.82
C PRO A 127 8.66 -5.29 -11.40
N GLN A 128 9.12 -4.14 -10.93
CA GLN A 128 8.23 -3.07 -10.51
C GLN A 128 8.03 -2.06 -11.65
N ARG A 129 6.78 -1.61 -11.86
CA ARG A 129 6.49 -0.64 -12.92
C ARG A 129 6.97 0.77 -12.58
N GLY A 130 7.05 1.11 -11.30
CA GLY A 130 7.50 2.43 -10.87
C GLY A 130 6.56 3.56 -11.24
N GLN A 131 5.25 3.29 -11.34
CA GLN A 131 4.27 4.26 -11.80
C GLN A 131 3.78 5.16 -10.67
N VAL A 132 3.59 6.45 -10.98
CA VAL A 132 2.95 7.41 -10.09
C VAL A 132 1.64 7.83 -10.75
N LEU A 133 0.53 7.51 -10.11
CA LEU A 133 -0.81 7.75 -10.63
C LEU A 133 -1.62 8.61 -9.66
N TYR A 134 -2.71 9.19 -10.14
CA TYR A 134 -3.55 10.08 -9.34
C TYR A 134 -5.00 9.64 -9.46
N ASN A 135 -5.66 9.50 -8.31
CA ASN A 135 -7.11 9.27 -8.31
C ASN A 135 -7.80 10.51 -8.89
N LYS A 136 -8.87 10.31 -9.62
CA LYS A 136 -9.59 11.41 -10.26
C LYS A 136 -10.13 12.44 -9.28
N SER A 137 -10.32 12.06 -8.02
CA SER A 137 -10.77 12.97 -6.95
C SER A 137 -9.65 13.78 -6.34
N TYR A 138 -8.38 13.43 -6.65
CA TYR A 138 -7.23 14.16 -6.12
C TYR A 138 -6.99 15.42 -6.94
N LYS A 139 -7.00 16.58 -6.29
CA LYS A 139 -6.82 17.89 -6.94
C LYS A 139 -5.57 18.65 -6.48
N GLY A 140 -4.75 18.03 -5.66
CA GLY A 140 -3.58 18.68 -5.08
C GLY A 140 -2.36 18.69 -6.00
N ARG A 141 -1.21 18.99 -5.40
CA ARG A 141 0.06 19.01 -6.11
C ARG A 141 0.42 17.63 -6.63
N ARG A 142 1.14 17.61 -7.75
CA ARG A 142 1.66 16.38 -8.32
C ARG A 142 3.09 16.14 -7.90
N VAL A 143 3.48 14.88 -7.83
CA VAL A 143 4.86 14.49 -7.55
C VAL A 143 5.77 15.05 -8.66
N VAL A 144 6.86 15.69 -8.26
CA VAL A 144 7.87 16.16 -9.20
C VAL A 144 8.78 14.98 -9.52
N GLN A 145 8.78 14.57 -10.78
CA GLN A 145 9.53 13.41 -11.23
C GLN A 145 10.72 13.83 -12.10
N ASP A 146 11.84 13.14 -11.88
CA ASP A 146 13.03 13.32 -12.69
C ASP A 146 12.85 12.59 -14.02
N PRO A 147 12.87 13.30 -15.18
CA PRO A 147 12.73 12.64 -16.48
C PRO A 147 13.76 11.54 -16.72
N LYS A 148 14.94 11.65 -16.12
CA LYS A 148 16.01 10.65 -16.28
C LYS A 148 15.70 9.34 -15.54
N ARG A 149 14.77 9.38 -14.57
CA ARG A 149 14.36 8.21 -13.79
C ARG A 149 13.10 7.55 -14.36
N ARG A 150 12.58 8.10 -15.46
CA ARG A 150 11.34 7.58 -16.03
C ARG A 150 11.47 6.10 -16.40
N LYS A 151 10.52 5.31 -15.98
CA LYS A 151 10.39 3.90 -16.34
C LYS A 151 9.50 3.82 -17.57
N GLY A 152 10.02 3.22 -18.59
CA GLY A 152 9.32 3.08 -19.87
C GLY A 152 8.10 2.21 -19.80
#